data_111705d64082c028e793ef5ac8b987e5
#
_entry.id   111705d64082c028e793ef5ac8b987e5
#
_cell.length_a   1.000
_cell.length_b   1.000
_cell.length_c   1.000
_cell.angle_alpha   90.00
_cell.angle_beta   90.00
_cell.angle_gamma   90.00
#
_symmetry.space_group_name_H-M   'P 1'
#
loop_
_entity.id
_entity.type
_entity.pdbx_description
1 polymer ?
#
loop_
_entity_poly.entity_id
_entity_poly.type
_entity_poly.pdbx_seq_one_letter_code
_entity_poly.pdbx_strand_id
1 'polypeptide(L)'
;MIEVLKKIARTLVTFFPSMKDEIYFVRRFFQNVLGLSVEEDFNAIDLFPKNGNLLYLDVGGNQGAIIDILLRKNQNCRVNSYEPNPEVFRLTSMRFKNNTRVKLFNFGLGKMEGNFKLYIPVYRGYKFDGLGSLSSSFDDPWLEEGIYFYDKKKLSMHEVDCKIKKLDDLDLDPFFIKIDVEGFELDVMLGGERTIEKSRPIMLVESVEKDSEIMNFVKKYGYKMYKYSNGVFIQGEKGIPNSFLMTDDKLEILQRNKNN
;
A
#
# COMPACT_ATOMS: atom_id res chain seq x y z
N MET A 1 -12.07 -20.16 -9.95
CA MET A 1 -12.28 -19.47 -11.25
C MET A 1 -11.54 -18.13 -11.31
N ILE A 2 -11.74 -17.23 -10.34
CA ILE A 2 -11.09 -15.89 -10.33
C ILE A 2 -9.56 -15.97 -10.28
N GLU A 3 -8.98 -16.80 -9.43
CA GLU A 3 -7.52 -16.97 -9.32
C GLU A 3 -6.89 -17.52 -10.61
N VAL A 4 -7.57 -18.46 -11.27
CA VAL A 4 -7.13 -18.95 -12.58
C VAL A 4 -7.07 -17.83 -13.62
N LEU A 5 -8.10 -16.98 -13.66
CA LEU A 5 -8.14 -15.83 -14.58
C LEU A 5 -7.03 -14.80 -14.25
N LYS A 6 -6.77 -14.54 -12.97
CA LYS A 6 -5.66 -13.68 -12.55
C LYS A 6 -4.31 -14.25 -13.00
N LYS A 7 -4.10 -15.55 -12.80
CA LYS A 7 -2.87 -16.24 -13.23
C LYS A 7 -2.68 -16.20 -14.75
N ILE A 8 -3.75 -16.42 -15.53
CA ILE A 8 -3.72 -16.28 -16.99
C ILE A 8 -3.34 -14.83 -17.36
N ALA A 9 -4.00 -13.84 -16.79
CA ALA A 9 -3.73 -12.43 -17.08
C ALA A 9 -2.27 -12.04 -16.75
N ARG A 10 -1.75 -12.45 -15.57
CA ARG A 10 -0.34 -12.25 -15.20
C ARG A 10 0.61 -12.91 -16.19
N THR A 11 0.31 -14.13 -16.62
CA THR A 11 1.13 -14.83 -17.59
C THR A 11 1.15 -14.07 -18.92
N LEU A 12 0.00 -13.65 -19.41
CA LEU A 12 -0.11 -12.95 -20.70
C LEU A 12 0.67 -11.63 -20.71
N VAL A 13 0.60 -10.82 -19.66
CA VAL A 13 1.33 -9.54 -19.63
C VAL A 13 2.84 -9.71 -19.70
N THR A 14 3.40 -10.84 -19.25
CA THR A 14 4.85 -11.12 -19.36
C THR A 14 5.31 -11.36 -20.81
N PHE A 15 4.40 -11.61 -21.73
CA PHE A 15 4.72 -11.74 -23.17
C PHE A 15 4.67 -10.39 -23.90
N PHE A 16 4.07 -9.36 -23.27
CA PHE A 16 3.91 -8.02 -23.85
C PHE A 16 4.44 -6.95 -22.89
N PRO A 17 5.73 -6.98 -22.50
CA PRO A 17 6.28 -6.08 -21.49
C PRO A 17 6.21 -4.60 -21.88
N SER A 18 6.24 -4.29 -23.19
CA SER A 18 6.11 -2.92 -23.70
C SER A 18 4.71 -2.31 -23.53
N MET A 19 3.69 -3.13 -23.31
CA MET A 19 2.30 -2.68 -23.12
C MET A 19 1.92 -2.52 -21.63
N LYS A 20 2.90 -2.54 -20.74
CA LYS A 20 2.67 -2.49 -19.30
C LYS A 20 1.85 -1.28 -18.89
N ASP A 21 2.25 -0.08 -19.31
CA ASP A 21 1.63 1.17 -18.90
C ASP A 21 0.21 1.30 -19.46
N GLU A 22 -0.02 0.86 -20.70
CA GLU A 22 -1.34 0.82 -21.34
C GLU A 22 -2.28 -0.13 -20.61
N ILE A 23 -1.80 -1.34 -20.25
CA ILE A 23 -2.59 -2.33 -19.51
C ILE A 23 -2.98 -1.76 -18.13
N TYR A 24 -2.04 -1.13 -17.43
CA TYR A 24 -2.32 -0.46 -16.16
C TYR A 24 -3.33 0.68 -16.31
N PHE A 25 -3.19 1.50 -17.37
CA PHE A 25 -4.12 2.59 -17.66
C PHE A 25 -5.54 2.06 -17.89
N VAL A 26 -5.70 1.06 -18.74
CA VAL A 26 -7.00 0.45 -19.07
C VAL A 26 -7.63 -0.19 -17.83
N ARG A 27 -6.86 -1.00 -17.09
CA ARG A 27 -7.34 -1.63 -15.85
C ARG A 27 -7.86 -0.60 -14.86
N ARG A 28 -7.11 0.47 -14.63
CA ARG A 28 -7.46 1.55 -13.71
C ARG A 28 -8.67 2.34 -14.18
N PHE A 29 -8.75 2.62 -15.48
CA PHE A 29 -9.91 3.28 -16.06
C PHE A 29 -11.18 2.50 -15.73
N PHE A 30 -11.22 1.21 -16.00
CA PHE A 30 -12.34 0.36 -15.67
C PHE A 30 -12.64 0.30 -14.16
N GLN A 31 -11.62 0.17 -13.32
CA GLN A 31 -11.80 0.19 -11.86
C GLN A 31 -12.44 1.49 -11.37
N ASN A 32 -12.02 2.63 -11.93
CA ASN A 32 -12.56 3.93 -11.56
C ASN A 32 -14.00 4.12 -12.06
N VAL A 33 -14.28 3.74 -13.31
CA VAL A 33 -15.62 3.86 -13.91
C VAL A 33 -16.63 2.95 -13.22
N LEU A 34 -16.24 1.71 -12.91
CA LEU A 34 -17.10 0.74 -12.26
C LEU A 34 -17.15 0.90 -10.72
N GLY A 35 -16.37 1.81 -10.16
CA GLY A 35 -16.31 2.02 -8.70
C GLY A 35 -15.74 0.83 -7.92
N LEU A 36 -15.05 -0.08 -8.58
CA LEU A 36 -14.53 -1.29 -7.96
C LEU A 36 -13.36 -0.97 -7.04
N SER A 37 -13.41 -1.45 -5.81
CA SER A 37 -12.24 -1.53 -4.94
C SER A 37 -11.39 -2.70 -5.41
N VAL A 38 -10.06 -2.54 -5.36
CA VAL A 38 -9.12 -3.64 -5.65
C VAL A 38 -9.30 -4.74 -4.62
N GLU A 39 -9.55 -4.34 -3.37
CA GLU A 39 -9.71 -5.19 -2.20
C GLU A 39 -10.89 -4.71 -1.35
N GLU A 40 -11.57 -5.65 -0.67
CA GLU A 40 -12.73 -5.36 0.17
C GLU A 40 -12.39 -4.40 1.33
N ASP A 41 -11.15 -4.49 1.84
CA ASP A 41 -10.66 -3.69 2.97
C ASP A 41 -10.85 -2.18 2.75
N PHE A 42 -10.67 -1.70 1.53
CA PHE A 42 -10.86 -0.29 1.21
C PHE A 42 -12.31 0.19 1.33
N ASN A 43 -13.28 -0.71 1.43
CA ASN A 43 -14.66 -0.30 1.70
C ASN A 43 -14.83 0.24 3.13
N ALA A 44 -13.94 -0.11 4.06
CA ALA A 44 -13.91 0.48 5.38
C ALA A 44 -13.73 2.01 5.39
N ILE A 45 -13.12 2.59 4.34
CA ILE A 45 -12.92 4.03 4.21
C ILE A 45 -14.25 4.81 4.09
N ASP A 46 -15.32 4.13 3.67
CA ASP A 46 -16.65 4.73 3.64
C ASP A 46 -17.16 5.11 5.06
N LEU A 47 -16.62 4.43 6.09
CA LEU A 47 -16.90 4.70 7.49
C LEU A 47 -16.04 5.84 8.10
N PHE A 48 -15.02 6.31 7.36
CA PHE A 48 -14.16 7.38 7.86
C PHE A 48 -14.89 8.72 7.91
N PRO A 49 -14.56 9.61 8.87
CA PRO A 49 -15.13 10.93 8.91
C PRO A 49 -14.97 11.66 7.58
N LYS A 50 -16.05 12.30 7.11
CA LYS A 50 -16.03 13.07 5.85
C LYS A 50 -15.73 14.56 6.11
N ASN A 51 -15.65 14.97 7.36
CA ASN A 51 -15.36 16.33 7.78
C ASN A 51 -13.89 16.47 8.16
N GLY A 52 -13.31 17.68 8.05
CA GLY A 52 -12.05 18.01 8.71
C GLY A 52 -10.79 17.87 7.86
N ASN A 53 -10.85 17.70 6.53
CA ASN A 53 -9.65 17.72 5.68
C ASN A 53 -8.52 16.79 6.19
N LEU A 54 -8.87 15.55 6.51
CA LEU A 54 -8.00 14.56 7.14
C LEU A 54 -6.80 14.20 6.25
N LEU A 55 -5.64 14.01 6.86
CA LEU A 55 -4.44 13.57 6.17
C LEU A 55 -4.39 12.04 6.13
N TYR A 56 -4.27 11.49 4.93
CA TYR A 56 -4.04 10.07 4.66
C TYR A 56 -2.65 9.88 4.09
N LEU A 57 -1.93 8.89 4.57
CA LEU A 57 -0.63 8.51 4.04
C LEU A 57 -0.76 7.20 3.27
N ASP A 58 -0.12 7.15 2.11
CA ASP A 58 -0.01 5.98 1.24
C ASP A 58 1.48 5.66 1.10
N VAL A 59 1.95 4.68 1.86
CA VAL A 59 3.36 4.27 1.93
C VAL A 59 3.56 3.04 1.08
N GLY A 60 4.39 3.17 0.04
CA GLY A 60 4.46 2.23 -1.07
C GLY A 60 3.42 2.56 -2.14
N GLY A 61 3.37 3.85 -2.55
CA GLY A 61 2.28 4.37 -3.39
C GLY A 61 2.21 3.79 -4.79
N ASN A 62 3.29 3.15 -5.25
CA ASN A 62 3.39 2.55 -6.57
C ASN A 62 2.75 3.46 -7.64
N GLN A 63 1.94 2.93 -8.54
CA GLN A 63 1.28 3.70 -9.61
C GLN A 63 0.04 4.48 -9.16
N GLY A 64 -0.19 4.63 -7.84
CA GLY A 64 -1.24 5.47 -7.27
C GLY A 64 -2.67 4.91 -7.38
N ALA A 65 -2.82 3.59 -7.45
CA ALA A 65 -4.15 2.97 -7.45
C ALA A 65 -4.89 3.24 -6.12
N ILE A 66 -4.16 3.23 -5.02
CA ILE A 66 -4.71 3.51 -3.68
C ILE A 66 -5.11 4.98 -3.58
N ILE A 67 -4.32 5.90 -4.12
CA ILE A 67 -4.68 7.33 -4.16
C ILE A 67 -6.06 7.52 -4.81
N ASP A 68 -6.33 6.86 -5.94
CA ASP A 68 -7.64 6.95 -6.62
C ASP A 68 -8.79 6.49 -5.71
N ILE A 69 -8.58 5.37 -4.99
CA ILE A 69 -9.57 4.83 -4.06
C ILE A 69 -9.83 5.81 -2.91
N LEU A 70 -8.77 6.32 -2.27
CA LEU A 70 -8.88 7.26 -1.17
C LEU A 70 -9.63 8.53 -1.56
N LEU A 71 -9.28 9.13 -2.71
CA LEU A 71 -9.89 10.34 -3.22
C LEU A 71 -11.36 10.16 -3.60
N ARG A 72 -11.71 8.98 -4.13
CA ARG A 72 -13.10 8.64 -4.50
C ARG A 72 -13.96 8.41 -3.27
N LYS A 73 -13.44 7.68 -2.28
CA LYS A 73 -14.17 7.33 -1.06
C LYS A 73 -14.28 8.47 -0.06
N ASN A 74 -13.31 9.39 -0.05
CA ASN A 74 -13.37 10.60 0.79
C ASN A 74 -12.94 11.84 0.00
N GLN A 75 -13.93 12.66 -0.38
CA GLN A 75 -13.71 13.86 -1.18
C GLN A 75 -13.00 14.99 -0.41
N ASN A 76 -12.96 14.92 0.92
CA ASN A 76 -12.38 15.95 1.79
C ASN A 76 -11.01 15.53 2.37
N CYS A 77 -10.46 14.37 2.01
CA CYS A 77 -9.13 13.98 2.46
C CYS A 77 -8.02 14.63 1.62
N ARG A 78 -6.86 14.77 2.23
CA ARG A 78 -5.58 15.01 1.56
C ARG A 78 -4.76 13.73 1.60
N VAL A 79 -4.04 13.44 0.53
CA VAL A 79 -3.21 12.24 0.42
C VAL A 79 -1.76 12.64 0.22
N ASN A 80 -0.88 12.16 1.10
CA ASN A 80 0.55 12.16 0.89
C ASN A 80 0.97 10.73 0.52
N SER A 81 1.55 10.53 -0.67
CA SER A 81 2.01 9.22 -1.11
C SER A 81 3.52 9.20 -1.30
N TYR A 82 4.12 8.12 -0.84
CA TYR A 82 5.58 7.92 -0.79
C TYR A 82 5.95 6.74 -1.67
N GLU A 83 6.74 7.01 -2.72
CA GLU A 83 7.18 6.00 -3.70
C GLU A 83 8.69 6.13 -3.92
N PRO A 84 9.49 5.14 -3.45
CA PRO A 84 10.95 5.19 -3.59
C PRO A 84 11.44 5.00 -5.03
N ASN A 85 10.70 4.24 -5.87
CA ASN A 85 11.06 3.99 -7.26
C ASN A 85 10.90 5.26 -8.12
N PRO A 86 11.99 5.89 -8.62
CA PRO A 86 11.90 7.13 -9.40
C PRO A 86 11.20 6.95 -10.75
N GLU A 87 11.22 5.73 -11.33
CA GLU A 87 10.54 5.45 -12.60
C GLU A 87 9.03 5.50 -12.40
N VAL A 88 8.53 4.83 -11.36
CA VAL A 88 7.12 4.79 -10.99
C VAL A 88 6.64 6.15 -10.50
N PHE A 89 7.42 6.80 -9.62
CA PHE A 89 7.14 8.14 -9.12
C PHE A 89 6.92 9.15 -10.26
N ARG A 90 7.77 9.12 -11.30
CA ARG A 90 7.64 10.03 -12.44
C ARG A 90 6.28 9.90 -13.13
N LEU A 91 5.84 8.66 -13.40
CA LEU A 91 4.56 8.38 -14.05
C LEU A 91 3.37 8.84 -13.17
N THR A 92 3.44 8.51 -11.89
CA THR A 92 2.40 8.87 -10.91
C THR A 92 2.32 10.39 -10.72
N SER A 93 3.47 11.07 -10.67
CA SER A 93 3.56 12.54 -10.56
C SER A 93 2.92 13.25 -11.76
N MET A 94 3.15 12.77 -12.97
CA MET A 94 2.52 13.33 -14.17
C MET A 94 0.99 13.22 -14.11
N ARG A 95 0.50 12.13 -13.56
CA ARG A 95 -0.93 11.85 -13.46
C ARG A 95 -1.65 12.74 -12.43
N PHE A 96 -1.04 12.94 -11.27
CA PHE A 96 -1.66 13.73 -10.19
C PHE A 96 -1.23 15.20 -10.15
N LYS A 97 -0.45 15.68 -11.13
CA LYS A 97 0.15 17.04 -11.15
C LYS A 97 -0.84 18.19 -10.89
N ASN A 98 -2.09 18.02 -11.28
CA ASN A 98 -3.14 19.04 -11.14
C ASN A 98 -4.09 18.77 -9.95
N ASN A 99 -3.85 17.73 -9.17
CA ASN A 99 -4.70 17.40 -8.03
C ASN A 99 -4.15 18.03 -6.74
N THR A 100 -4.76 19.11 -6.29
CA THR A 100 -4.32 19.87 -5.11
C THR A 100 -4.43 19.13 -3.79
N ARG A 101 -5.18 18.03 -3.76
CA ARG A 101 -5.33 17.17 -2.58
C ARG A 101 -4.24 16.09 -2.46
N VAL A 102 -3.40 15.93 -3.47
CA VAL A 102 -2.35 14.90 -3.52
C VAL A 102 -0.97 15.53 -3.49
N LYS A 103 -0.13 15.04 -2.58
CA LYS A 103 1.30 15.32 -2.58
C LYS A 103 2.06 14.01 -2.77
N LEU A 104 2.98 13.99 -3.72
CA LEU A 104 3.80 12.83 -4.04
C LEU A 104 5.25 13.10 -3.66
N PHE A 105 5.90 12.08 -3.09
CA PHE A 105 7.27 12.17 -2.62
C PHE A 105 8.09 11.01 -3.18
N ASN A 106 9.23 11.32 -3.84
CA ASN A 106 10.14 10.31 -4.37
C ASN A 106 11.14 9.87 -3.30
N PHE A 107 10.65 9.28 -2.26
CA PHE A 107 11.41 8.53 -1.25
C PHE A 107 10.47 7.56 -0.55
N GLY A 108 11.02 6.48 -0.04
CA GLY A 108 10.32 5.55 0.83
C GLY A 108 10.42 5.96 2.29
N LEU A 109 9.66 5.28 3.15
CA LEU A 109 9.73 5.45 4.60
C LEU A 109 10.35 4.20 5.25
N GLY A 110 11.10 4.39 6.34
CA GLY A 110 11.75 3.32 7.07
C GLY A 110 12.39 3.81 8.37
N LYS A 111 13.04 2.91 9.10
CA LYS A 111 13.65 3.21 10.41
C LYS A 111 14.91 4.07 10.35
N MET A 112 15.57 4.14 9.20
CA MET A 112 16.82 4.91 9.01
C MET A 112 16.73 5.75 7.74
N GLU A 113 17.25 6.97 7.80
CA GLU A 113 17.43 7.80 6.61
C GLU A 113 18.68 7.37 5.86
N GLY A 114 18.61 7.36 4.52
CA GLY A 114 19.75 7.03 3.68
C GLY A 114 19.41 6.79 2.21
N ASN A 115 20.47 6.46 1.46
CA ASN A 115 20.35 6.00 0.08
C ASN A 115 20.46 4.48 0.07
N PHE A 116 19.55 3.83 -0.63
CA PHE A 116 19.42 2.38 -0.69
C PHE A 116 19.27 1.92 -2.15
N LYS A 117 19.41 0.63 -2.35
CA LYS A 117 19.05 -0.05 -3.59
C LYS A 117 17.65 -0.64 -3.44
N LEU A 118 16.78 -0.34 -4.39
CA LEU A 118 15.50 -1.02 -4.56
C LEU A 118 15.67 -2.10 -5.64
N TYR A 119 15.31 -3.33 -5.33
CA TYR A 119 15.41 -4.48 -6.22
C TYR A 119 14.05 -4.81 -6.77
N ILE A 120 13.88 -4.73 -8.08
CA ILE A 120 12.61 -4.94 -8.78
C ILE A 120 12.72 -6.21 -9.62
N PRO A 121 11.87 -7.21 -9.40
CA PRO A 121 11.88 -8.42 -10.22
C PRO A 121 11.48 -8.11 -11.65
N VAL A 122 12.23 -8.66 -12.60
CA VAL A 122 11.96 -8.57 -14.03
C VAL A 122 11.85 -9.96 -14.61
N TYR A 123 10.69 -10.32 -15.11
CA TYR A 123 10.47 -11.61 -15.74
C TYR A 123 10.10 -11.43 -17.21
N ARG A 124 10.87 -12.01 -18.10
CA ARG A 124 10.74 -11.84 -19.57
C ARG A 124 10.70 -10.37 -20.01
N GLY A 125 11.45 -9.50 -19.34
CA GLY A 125 11.44 -8.05 -19.60
C GLY A 125 10.30 -7.27 -18.96
N TYR A 126 9.31 -7.93 -18.35
CA TYR A 126 8.23 -7.26 -17.61
C TYR A 126 8.68 -6.96 -16.18
N LYS A 127 8.70 -5.66 -15.80
CA LYS A 127 9.04 -5.20 -14.45
C LYS A 127 7.83 -5.33 -13.53
N PHE A 128 7.98 -6.08 -12.43
CA PHE A 128 6.96 -6.18 -11.38
C PHE A 128 7.20 -5.12 -10.32
N ASP A 129 6.88 -3.87 -10.62
CA ASP A 129 7.15 -2.72 -9.71
C ASP A 129 6.49 -2.87 -8.34
N GLY A 130 5.33 -3.55 -8.26
CA GLY A 130 4.64 -3.83 -7.01
C GLY A 130 5.35 -4.84 -6.09
N LEU A 131 6.40 -5.51 -6.58
CA LEU A 131 7.23 -6.44 -5.81
C LEU A 131 8.63 -5.86 -5.53
N GLY A 132 8.78 -4.55 -5.67
CA GLY A 132 10.05 -3.87 -5.40
C GLY A 132 10.38 -3.88 -3.90
N SER A 133 11.53 -4.45 -3.53
CA SER A 133 11.97 -4.59 -2.13
C SER A 133 13.37 -4.03 -1.92
N LEU A 134 13.69 -3.61 -0.69
CA LEU A 134 15.04 -3.22 -0.30
C LEU A 134 15.95 -4.45 -0.04
N SER A 135 15.38 -5.65 -0.02
CA SER A 135 16.12 -6.89 0.08
C SER A 135 16.62 -7.35 -1.28
N SER A 136 17.90 -7.66 -1.39
CA SER A 136 18.48 -8.26 -2.60
C SER A 136 18.13 -9.74 -2.78
N SER A 137 17.68 -10.41 -1.71
CA SER A 137 17.22 -11.80 -1.75
C SER A 137 15.77 -11.82 -2.21
N PHE A 138 15.57 -12.10 -3.48
CA PHE A 138 14.24 -12.33 -4.04
C PHE A 138 13.99 -13.84 -4.12
N ASP A 139 13.18 -14.35 -3.21
CA ASP A 139 12.67 -15.71 -3.25
C ASP A 139 11.15 -15.63 -2.98
N ASP A 140 10.44 -15.08 -3.96
CA ASP A 140 9.02 -14.85 -3.85
C ASP A 140 8.25 -15.98 -4.56
N PRO A 141 7.62 -16.87 -3.79
CA PRO A 141 6.75 -17.92 -4.33
C PRO A 141 5.62 -17.38 -5.19
N TRP A 142 5.23 -16.11 -4.98
CA TRP A 142 4.14 -15.47 -5.69
C TRP A 142 4.36 -15.41 -7.21
N LEU A 143 5.60 -15.15 -7.68
CA LEU A 143 5.90 -15.19 -9.13
C LEU A 143 5.86 -16.62 -9.67
N GLU A 144 6.44 -17.57 -8.94
CA GLU A 144 6.46 -18.98 -9.34
C GLU A 144 5.04 -19.55 -9.39
N GLU A 145 4.26 -19.32 -8.35
CA GLU A 145 2.88 -19.77 -8.28
C GLU A 145 1.95 -18.94 -9.18
N GLY A 146 2.25 -17.66 -9.38
CA GLY A 146 1.41 -16.69 -10.09
C GLY A 146 1.51 -16.70 -11.60
N ILE A 147 2.51 -17.39 -12.20
CA ILE A 147 2.77 -17.40 -13.65
C ILE A 147 2.76 -18.85 -14.15
N TYR A 148 2.01 -19.12 -15.23
CA TYR A 148 2.05 -20.43 -15.90
C TYR A 148 3.38 -20.62 -16.62
N PHE A 149 3.93 -21.84 -16.53
CA PHE A 149 5.20 -22.21 -17.16
C PHE A 149 6.35 -21.28 -16.73
N TYR A 150 6.38 -20.94 -15.44
CA TYR A 150 7.45 -20.13 -14.86
C TYR A 150 8.81 -20.83 -15.06
N ASP A 151 9.82 -20.03 -15.46
CA ASP A 151 11.18 -20.49 -15.66
C ASP A 151 12.13 -19.49 -14.95
N LYS A 152 12.70 -19.90 -13.82
CA LYS A 152 13.57 -19.07 -12.99
C LYS A 152 14.75 -18.47 -13.78
N LYS A 153 15.19 -19.10 -14.87
CA LYS A 153 16.25 -18.59 -15.74
C LYS A 153 15.88 -17.29 -16.49
N LYS A 154 14.58 -16.97 -16.55
CA LYS A 154 14.06 -15.75 -17.20
C LYS A 154 13.80 -14.63 -16.20
N LEU A 155 14.05 -14.89 -14.90
CA LEU A 155 14.00 -13.89 -13.85
C LEU A 155 15.34 -13.17 -13.80
N SER A 156 15.28 -11.86 -13.69
CA SER A 156 16.41 -10.98 -13.39
C SER A 156 15.97 -9.90 -12.42
N MET A 157 16.91 -9.18 -11.82
CA MET A 157 16.63 -8.06 -10.93
C MET A 157 17.06 -6.76 -11.58
N HIS A 158 16.17 -5.77 -11.51
CA HIS A 158 16.49 -4.39 -11.90
C HIS A 158 16.73 -3.58 -10.62
N GLU A 159 17.93 -3.00 -10.52
CA GLU A 159 18.31 -2.20 -9.36
C GLU A 159 18.08 -0.73 -9.64
N VAL A 160 17.50 -0.04 -8.66
CA VAL A 160 17.25 1.40 -8.74
C VAL A 160 17.73 2.06 -7.45
N ASP A 161 18.44 3.18 -7.56
CA ASP A 161 18.80 3.96 -6.38
C ASP A 161 17.57 4.68 -5.84
N CYS A 162 17.36 4.58 -4.54
CA CYS A 162 16.25 5.22 -3.87
C CYS A 162 16.66 5.87 -2.55
N LYS A 163 15.84 6.81 -2.08
CA LYS A 163 16.01 7.44 -0.77
C LYS A 163 14.97 6.90 0.19
N ILE A 164 15.39 6.71 1.44
CA ILE A 164 14.50 6.39 2.56
C ILE A 164 14.61 7.50 3.60
N LYS A 165 13.47 7.86 4.21
CA LYS A 165 13.37 8.82 5.31
C LYS A 165 12.59 8.23 6.47
N LYS A 166 12.67 8.87 7.64
CA LYS A 166 11.81 8.54 8.76
C LYS A 166 10.49 9.29 8.66
N LEU A 167 9.39 8.64 8.98
CA LEU A 167 8.09 9.30 9.05
C LEU A 167 8.09 10.40 10.14
N ASP A 168 8.78 10.16 11.24
CA ASP A 168 8.89 11.10 12.37
C ASP A 168 9.56 12.43 12.03
N ASP A 169 10.37 12.47 10.98
CA ASP A 169 11.07 13.69 10.56
C ASP A 169 10.21 14.59 9.65
N LEU A 170 9.00 14.12 9.29
CA LEU A 170 8.07 14.86 8.43
C LEU A 170 7.05 15.71 9.22
N ASP A 171 7.02 15.59 10.55
CA ASP A 171 6.10 16.31 11.47
C ASP A 171 4.65 16.33 10.99
N LEU A 172 4.10 15.16 10.74
CA LEU A 172 2.74 14.96 10.22
C LEU A 172 1.79 14.51 11.32
N ASP A 173 0.48 14.77 11.09
CA ASP A 173 -0.62 14.28 11.94
C ASP A 173 -1.62 13.49 11.09
N PRO A 174 -1.31 12.24 10.74
CA PRO A 174 -2.15 11.42 9.89
C PRO A 174 -3.34 10.81 10.65
N PHE A 175 -4.51 10.83 10.02
CA PHE A 175 -5.67 10.06 10.48
C PHE A 175 -5.59 8.59 10.02
N PHE A 176 -5.03 8.35 8.83
CA PHE A 176 -4.93 7.03 8.21
C PHE A 176 -3.58 6.84 7.55
N ILE A 177 -3.02 5.63 7.66
CA ILE A 177 -1.79 5.22 6.98
C ILE A 177 -2.01 3.86 6.32
N LYS A 178 -1.85 3.76 5.00
CA LYS A 178 -1.66 2.48 4.29
C LYS A 178 -0.16 2.19 4.26
N ILE A 179 0.24 0.99 4.66
CA ILE A 179 1.64 0.53 4.61
C ILE A 179 1.70 -0.75 3.79
N ASP A 180 2.45 -0.70 2.69
CA ASP A 180 2.60 -1.79 1.73
C ASP A 180 3.98 -1.61 1.05
N VAL A 181 4.99 -2.19 1.65
CA VAL A 181 6.41 -1.93 1.33
C VAL A 181 7.25 -3.21 1.22
N GLU A 182 6.56 -4.32 0.91
CA GLU A 182 7.17 -5.60 0.55
C GLU A 182 8.22 -6.07 1.59
N GLY A 183 7.74 -6.23 2.85
CA GLY A 183 8.51 -6.81 3.95
C GLY A 183 9.23 -5.80 4.86
N PHE A 184 9.05 -4.49 4.67
CA PHE A 184 9.63 -3.43 5.50
C PHE A 184 8.59 -2.66 6.32
N GLU A 185 7.40 -3.23 6.54
CA GLU A 185 6.29 -2.58 7.27
C GLU A 185 6.69 -2.20 8.69
N LEU A 186 7.39 -3.09 9.39
CA LEU A 186 7.91 -2.80 10.72
C LEU A 186 8.93 -1.66 10.71
N ASP A 187 9.81 -1.61 9.70
CA ASP A 187 10.80 -0.54 9.59
C ASP A 187 10.13 0.84 9.37
N VAL A 188 9.03 0.89 8.61
CA VAL A 188 8.22 2.10 8.47
C VAL A 188 7.65 2.53 9.82
N MET A 189 7.09 1.59 10.58
CA MET A 189 6.51 1.88 11.90
C MET A 189 7.56 2.33 12.92
N LEU A 190 8.73 1.69 12.94
CA LEU A 190 9.85 2.09 13.80
C LEU A 190 10.38 3.49 13.47
N GLY A 191 10.38 3.85 12.17
CA GLY A 191 10.73 5.21 11.73
C GLY A 191 9.64 6.24 11.95
N GLY A 192 8.44 5.82 12.35
CA GLY A 192 7.27 6.65 12.65
C GLY A 192 6.73 6.49 14.08
N GLU A 193 7.53 5.98 15.01
CA GLU A 193 7.09 5.62 16.36
C GLU A 193 6.44 6.80 17.08
N ARG A 194 7.06 8.01 17.04
CA ARG A 194 6.51 9.23 17.65
C ARG A 194 5.21 9.68 16.98
N THR A 195 5.16 9.58 15.64
CA THR A 195 3.97 9.91 14.86
C THR A 195 2.82 8.96 15.20
N ILE A 196 3.09 7.66 15.31
CA ILE A 196 2.10 6.63 15.66
C ILE A 196 1.58 6.87 17.09
N GLU A 197 2.46 7.13 18.04
CA GLU A 197 2.09 7.41 19.44
C GLU A 197 1.22 8.66 19.56
N LYS A 198 1.62 9.77 18.89
CA LYS A 198 0.96 11.08 18.96
C LYS A 198 -0.39 11.08 18.26
N SER A 199 -0.43 10.66 16.99
CA SER A 199 -1.61 10.80 16.12
C SER A 199 -2.57 9.64 16.24
N ARG A 200 -2.08 8.48 16.69
CA ARG A 200 -2.84 7.22 16.77
C ARG A 200 -3.62 6.93 15.48
N PRO A 201 -2.96 6.94 14.29
CA PRO A 201 -3.66 6.77 13.04
C PRO A 201 -4.32 5.39 12.94
N ILE A 202 -5.38 5.27 12.17
CA ILE A 202 -5.81 3.96 11.68
C ILE A 202 -4.75 3.49 10.68
N MET A 203 -4.21 2.29 10.84
CA MET A 203 -3.24 1.74 9.91
C MET A 203 -3.84 0.55 9.17
N LEU A 204 -3.67 0.49 7.85
CA LEU A 204 -3.98 -0.66 7.00
C LEU A 204 -2.66 -1.22 6.50
N VAL A 205 -2.32 -2.43 6.94
CA VAL A 205 -0.98 -3.01 6.77
C VAL A 205 -1.08 -4.37 6.12
N GLU A 206 -0.25 -4.60 5.11
CA GLU A 206 -0.22 -5.88 4.41
C GLU A 206 0.46 -6.97 5.25
N SER A 207 -0.03 -8.19 5.12
CA SER A 207 0.58 -9.43 5.63
C SER A 207 0.93 -9.46 7.13
N VAL A 208 0.11 -8.82 8.00
CA VAL A 208 0.36 -8.81 9.45
C VAL A 208 -0.07 -10.14 10.08
N GLU A 209 0.84 -10.80 10.80
CA GLU A 209 0.56 -11.98 11.60
C GLU A 209 0.28 -11.63 13.07
N LYS A 210 -0.56 -12.45 13.75
CA LYS A 210 -1.00 -12.20 15.14
C LYS A 210 0.13 -12.07 16.14
N ASP A 211 1.16 -12.89 15.99
CA ASP A 211 2.31 -12.98 16.89
C ASP A 211 3.57 -12.34 16.27
N SER A 212 3.38 -11.43 15.29
CA SER A 212 4.47 -10.74 14.62
C SER A 212 5.12 -9.66 15.49
N GLU A 213 6.33 -9.25 15.11
CA GLU A 213 7.00 -8.11 15.71
C GLU A 213 6.21 -6.81 15.52
N ILE A 214 5.47 -6.67 14.42
CA ILE A 214 4.54 -5.57 14.18
C ILE A 214 3.51 -5.49 15.30
N MET A 215 2.85 -6.62 15.61
CA MET A 215 1.85 -6.65 16.68
C MET A 215 2.46 -6.37 18.06
N ASN A 216 3.66 -6.89 18.33
CA ASN A 216 4.38 -6.61 19.57
C ASN A 216 4.73 -5.12 19.71
N PHE A 217 5.10 -4.48 18.59
CA PHE A 217 5.37 -3.05 18.55
C PHE A 217 4.12 -2.20 18.80
N VAL A 218 3.03 -2.44 18.06
CA VAL A 218 1.83 -1.56 18.13
C VAL A 218 0.98 -1.77 19.38
N LYS A 219 1.05 -2.94 20.02
CA LYS A 219 0.36 -3.23 21.30
C LYS A 219 0.75 -2.26 22.42
N LYS A 220 2.00 -1.76 22.42
CA LYS A 220 2.48 -0.75 23.40
C LYS A 220 1.64 0.53 23.37
N TYR A 221 1.07 0.87 22.20
CA TYR A 221 0.29 2.08 21.95
C TYR A 221 -1.21 1.81 21.97
N GLY A 222 -1.64 0.63 22.44
CA GLY A 222 -3.05 0.27 22.57
C GLY A 222 -3.73 -0.16 21.28
N TYR A 223 -2.96 -0.49 20.24
CA TYR A 223 -3.51 -0.99 19.00
C TYR A 223 -3.95 -2.45 19.10
N LYS A 224 -5.02 -2.75 18.39
CA LYS A 224 -5.55 -4.09 18.18
C LYS A 224 -5.67 -4.36 16.69
N MET A 225 -5.61 -5.64 16.32
CA MET A 225 -5.76 -6.08 14.94
C MET A 225 -7.21 -6.39 14.63
N TYR A 226 -7.64 -5.99 13.42
CA TYR A 226 -8.99 -6.25 12.92
C TYR A 226 -8.94 -6.69 11.47
N LYS A 227 -9.79 -7.67 11.14
CA LYS A 227 -10.19 -7.96 9.77
C LYS A 227 -11.44 -7.15 9.43
N TYR A 228 -11.47 -6.54 8.26
CA TYR A 228 -12.71 -5.96 7.74
C TYR A 228 -13.38 -6.94 6.78
N SER A 229 -14.64 -7.25 7.01
CA SER A 229 -15.42 -8.11 6.12
C SER A 229 -16.91 -7.80 6.26
N ASN A 230 -17.63 -7.74 5.13
CA ASN A 230 -19.08 -7.51 5.09
C ASN A 230 -19.54 -6.28 5.90
N GLY A 231 -18.75 -5.20 5.89
CA GLY A 231 -19.10 -3.95 6.56
C GLY A 231 -18.84 -3.94 8.08
N VAL A 232 -18.10 -4.92 8.61
CA VAL A 232 -17.78 -5.00 10.05
C VAL A 232 -16.29 -5.25 10.29
N PHE A 233 -15.80 -4.75 11.43
CA PHE A 233 -14.46 -5.04 11.93
C PHE A 233 -14.51 -6.19 12.92
N ILE A 234 -13.76 -7.27 12.65
CA ILE A 234 -13.68 -8.47 13.48
C ILE A 234 -12.33 -8.43 14.21
N GLN A 235 -12.38 -8.20 15.53
CA GLN A 235 -11.18 -8.07 16.36
C GLN A 235 -10.44 -9.41 16.48
N GLY A 236 -9.11 -9.34 16.42
CA GLY A 236 -8.22 -10.50 16.62
C GLY A 236 -8.19 -11.44 15.42
N GLU A 237 -8.85 -11.13 14.30
CA GLU A 237 -8.71 -11.85 13.04
C GLU A 237 -7.75 -11.12 12.11
N LYS A 238 -6.92 -11.91 11.41
CA LYS A 238 -6.05 -11.42 10.34
C LYS A 238 -6.87 -11.13 9.08
N GLY A 239 -6.66 -9.98 8.47
CA GLY A 239 -7.18 -9.67 7.14
C GLY A 239 -6.34 -10.35 6.02
N ILE A 240 -6.90 -10.43 4.83
CA ILE A 240 -6.21 -10.95 3.63
C ILE A 240 -6.57 -10.04 2.45
N PRO A 241 -5.61 -9.37 1.83
CA PRO A 241 -4.18 -9.32 2.17
C PRO A 241 -3.84 -8.40 3.35
N ASN A 242 -4.71 -7.45 3.71
CA ASN A 242 -4.40 -6.40 4.68
C ASN A 242 -5.17 -6.59 6.00
N SER A 243 -4.52 -6.17 7.09
CA SER A 243 -5.14 -6.06 8.41
C SER A 243 -5.24 -4.60 8.84
N PHE A 244 -6.35 -4.24 9.47
CA PHE A 244 -6.48 -2.97 10.17
C PHE A 244 -5.83 -3.06 11.54
N LEU A 245 -5.00 -2.07 11.86
CA LEU A 245 -4.47 -1.84 13.19
C LEU A 245 -5.05 -0.51 13.68
N MET A 246 -5.79 -0.51 14.79
CA MET A 246 -6.41 0.68 15.35
C MET A 246 -6.64 0.56 16.85
N THR A 247 -6.76 1.71 17.49
CA THR A 247 -7.09 1.85 18.91
C THR A 247 -8.61 1.87 19.11
N ASP A 248 -9.07 1.67 20.34
CA ASP A 248 -10.50 1.58 20.64
C ASP A 248 -11.24 2.89 20.31
N ASP A 249 -10.63 4.04 20.58
CA ASP A 249 -11.18 5.36 20.23
C ASP A 249 -11.40 5.52 18.71
N LYS A 250 -10.48 5.01 17.89
CA LYS A 250 -10.64 5.04 16.42
C LYS A 250 -11.75 4.10 15.96
N LEU A 251 -11.86 2.91 16.55
CA LEU A 251 -12.96 2.00 16.24
C LEU A 251 -14.31 2.62 16.58
N GLU A 252 -14.44 3.27 17.74
CA GLU A 252 -15.68 3.96 18.12
C GLU A 252 -16.08 5.06 17.12
N ILE A 253 -15.11 5.85 16.63
CA ILE A 253 -15.36 6.87 15.59
C ILE A 253 -16.00 6.22 14.34
N LEU A 254 -15.43 5.08 13.88
CA LEU A 254 -15.92 4.40 12.68
C LEU A 254 -17.31 3.79 12.90
N GLN A 255 -17.59 3.25 14.09
CA GLN A 255 -18.89 2.67 14.44
C GLN A 255 -19.99 3.74 14.52
N ARG A 256 -19.69 4.93 15.05
CA ARG A 256 -20.64 6.06 15.09
C ARG A 256 -21.01 6.53 13.67
N ASN A 257 -20.04 6.60 12.77
CA ASN A 257 -20.28 7.02 11.38
C ASN A 257 -21.09 6.00 10.57
N LYS A 258 -21.09 4.73 10.97
CA LYS A 258 -21.92 3.69 10.35
C LYS A 258 -23.40 3.89 10.62
N ASN A 259 -23.74 4.49 11.76
CA ASN A 259 -25.13 4.64 12.25
C ASN A 259 -25.76 5.99 11.84
N ASN A 260 -25.00 6.85 11.18
CA ASN A 260 -25.44 8.13 10.60
C ASN A 260 -25.53 8.04 9.08
#